data_8f088dccc7c0e0afe90be6fa28ab1f79
#
_entry.id   8f088dccc7c0e0afe90be6fa28ab1f79
#
_cell.length_a   1.000
_cell.length_b   1.000
_cell.length_c   1.000
_cell.angle_alpha   90.00
_cell.angle_beta   90.00
_cell.angle_gamma   90.00
#
_symmetry.space_group_name_H-M   'P 1'
#
loop_
_entity.id
_entity.type
_entity.pdbx_description
1 polymer ?
#
loop_
_entity_poly.entity_id
_entity_poly.type
_entity_poly.pdbx_seq_one_letter_code
_entity_poly.pdbx_strand_id
1 'polypeptide(L)'
;MYSSIGFIGTGSMGSAVARAIAAGGHTGLVLANRTPAKAEALAQELGAKAADNHTVAQDCDLIFLAVKPQMMAGMLADIAPILAARKDRFVLASMAAGLDAQAIQTLAGGEYPVICLMPNTPVGVGAGVVQYYGLGVSQEELDAFRGLLS
;
A
#
# COMPACT_ATOMS: atom_id res chain seq x y z
N MET A 1 14.11 4.41 4.44
CA MET A 1 13.33 4.23 5.67
C MET A 1 12.43 2.99 5.63
N TYR A 2 11.64 2.79 4.60
CA TYR A 2 10.84 1.57 4.50
C TYR A 2 11.67 0.43 3.93
N SER A 3 11.73 -0.69 4.65
CA SER A 3 12.55 -1.82 4.25
C SER A 3 11.79 -2.87 3.47
N SER A 4 10.48 -2.99 3.69
CA SER A 4 9.64 -3.91 2.94
C SER A 4 8.33 -3.22 2.58
N ILE A 5 8.04 -3.17 1.29
CA ILE A 5 6.88 -2.46 0.76
C ILE A 5 5.96 -3.49 0.13
N GLY A 6 4.71 -3.52 0.59
CA GLY A 6 3.73 -4.46 0.10
C GLY A 6 2.52 -3.78 -0.50
N PHE A 7 1.87 -4.49 -1.43
CA PHE A 7 0.64 -4.03 -2.08
C PHE A 7 -0.42 -5.09 -1.89
N ILE A 8 -1.57 -4.66 -1.37
CA ILE A 8 -2.77 -5.48 -1.36
C ILE A 8 -3.67 -4.93 -2.45
N GLY A 9 -3.77 -5.67 -3.55
CA GLY A 9 -4.43 -5.24 -4.75
C GLY A 9 -3.45 -4.77 -5.82
N THR A 10 -3.60 -5.27 -7.04
CA THR A 10 -2.75 -4.91 -8.17
C THR A 10 -3.60 -4.49 -9.38
N GLY A 11 -4.66 -3.73 -9.11
CA GLY A 11 -5.46 -3.10 -10.16
C GLY A 11 -4.66 -1.99 -10.83
N SER A 12 -5.31 -1.20 -11.70
CA SER A 12 -4.59 -0.21 -12.50
C SER A 12 -3.81 0.80 -11.67
N MET A 13 -4.38 1.28 -10.56
CA MET A 13 -3.67 2.25 -9.71
C MET A 13 -2.57 1.60 -8.89
N GLY A 14 -2.84 0.45 -8.28
CA GLY A 14 -1.81 -0.28 -7.52
C GLY A 14 -0.64 -0.66 -8.38
N SER A 15 -0.92 -1.17 -9.58
CA SER A 15 0.13 -1.55 -10.54
C SER A 15 0.96 -0.34 -10.97
N ALA A 16 0.32 0.80 -11.23
CA ALA A 16 1.03 2.01 -11.66
C ALA A 16 1.98 2.50 -10.57
N VAL A 17 1.55 2.52 -9.32
CA VAL A 17 2.39 2.95 -8.21
C VAL A 17 3.52 1.95 -7.97
N ALA A 18 3.23 0.65 -8.05
CA ALA A 18 4.27 -0.38 -7.90
C ALA A 18 5.34 -0.25 -8.97
N ARG A 19 4.94 0.00 -10.22
CA ARG A 19 5.89 0.21 -11.32
C ARG A 19 6.75 1.45 -11.09
N ALA A 20 6.13 2.54 -10.61
CA ALA A 20 6.86 3.77 -10.32
C ALA A 20 7.93 3.56 -9.23
N ILE A 21 7.56 2.87 -8.16
CA ILE A 21 8.49 2.59 -7.06
C ILE A 21 9.63 1.69 -7.54
N ALA A 22 9.32 0.65 -8.30
CA ALA A 22 10.33 -0.25 -8.84
C ALA A 22 11.26 0.48 -9.83
N ALA A 23 10.71 1.37 -10.65
CA ALA A 23 11.51 2.16 -11.59
C ALA A 23 12.48 3.12 -10.86
N GLY A 24 12.14 3.52 -9.65
CA GLY A 24 13.02 4.32 -8.81
C GLY A 24 14.14 3.52 -8.14
N GLY A 25 14.27 2.24 -8.44
CA GLY A 25 15.34 1.40 -7.93
C GLY A 25 15.02 0.67 -6.63
N HIS A 26 13.80 0.75 -6.15
CA HIS A 26 13.41 0.07 -4.93
C HIS A 26 13.13 -1.41 -5.19
N THR A 27 13.75 -2.26 -4.39
CA THR A 27 13.59 -3.71 -4.47
C THR A 27 12.82 -4.21 -3.24
N GLY A 28 12.47 -5.48 -3.22
CA GLY A 28 11.81 -6.06 -2.07
C GLY A 28 10.32 -5.78 -2.01
N LEU A 29 9.71 -5.45 -3.15
CA LEU A 29 8.26 -5.29 -3.21
C LEU A 29 7.57 -6.65 -3.07
N VAL A 30 6.46 -6.67 -2.33
CA VAL A 30 5.64 -7.86 -2.14
C VAL A 30 4.24 -7.54 -2.65
N LEU A 31 3.75 -8.33 -3.58
CA LEU A 31 2.49 -8.06 -4.25
C LEU A 31 1.47 -9.15 -3.95
N ALA A 32 0.29 -8.73 -3.54
CA ALA A 32 -0.84 -9.62 -3.32
C ALA A 32 -2.05 -9.12 -4.11
N ASN A 33 -2.84 -10.04 -4.62
CA ASN A 33 -4.06 -9.72 -5.34
C ASN A 33 -5.09 -10.82 -5.12
N ARG A 34 -6.35 -10.44 -5.17
CA ARG A 34 -7.46 -11.38 -5.06
C ARG A 34 -7.40 -12.46 -6.15
N THR A 35 -6.87 -12.12 -7.32
CA THR A 35 -6.53 -13.06 -8.37
C THR A 35 -5.02 -13.27 -8.34
N PRO A 36 -4.52 -14.39 -7.79
CA PRO A 36 -3.06 -14.57 -7.62
C PRO A 36 -2.26 -14.45 -8.90
N ALA A 37 -2.82 -14.86 -10.03
CA ALA A 37 -2.13 -14.77 -11.31
C ALA A 37 -1.76 -13.34 -11.68
N LYS A 38 -2.57 -12.36 -11.29
CA LYS A 38 -2.27 -10.93 -11.55
C LYS A 38 -1.09 -10.46 -10.73
N ALA A 39 -1.02 -10.85 -9.46
CA ALA A 39 0.11 -10.50 -8.61
C ALA A 39 1.39 -11.16 -9.12
N GLU A 40 1.31 -12.42 -9.52
CA GLU A 40 2.45 -13.16 -10.06
C GLU A 40 2.99 -12.54 -11.34
N ALA A 41 2.10 -12.13 -12.25
CA ALA A 41 2.51 -11.51 -13.50
C ALA A 41 3.22 -10.18 -13.26
N LEU A 42 2.67 -9.34 -12.38
CA LEU A 42 3.30 -8.06 -12.06
C LEU A 42 4.61 -8.26 -11.31
N ALA A 43 4.67 -9.22 -10.40
CA ALA A 43 5.89 -9.54 -9.66
C ALA A 43 7.00 -9.97 -10.62
N GLN A 44 6.68 -10.77 -11.62
CA GLN A 44 7.65 -11.20 -12.61
C GLN A 44 8.16 -10.01 -13.44
N GLU A 45 7.27 -9.10 -13.81
CA GLU A 45 7.63 -7.89 -14.54
C GLU A 45 8.58 -7.00 -13.74
N LEU A 46 8.35 -6.86 -12.42
CA LEU A 46 9.08 -5.92 -11.58
C LEU A 46 10.25 -6.54 -10.81
N GLY A 47 10.46 -7.84 -10.90
CA GLY A 47 11.43 -8.51 -10.05
C GLY A 47 11.01 -8.53 -8.59
N ALA A 48 9.70 -8.51 -8.33
CA ALA A 48 9.13 -8.50 -7.01
C ALA A 48 8.68 -9.91 -6.60
N LYS A 49 8.14 -10.02 -5.38
CA LYS A 49 7.63 -11.28 -4.86
C LYS A 49 6.10 -11.25 -4.84
N ALA A 50 5.47 -12.32 -5.29
CA ALA A 50 4.03 -12.48 -5.15
C ALA A 50 3.73 -13.23 -3.85
N ALA A 51 2.70 -12.79 -3.13
CA ALA A 51 2.31 -13.40 -1.86
C ALA A 51 0.80 -13.20 -1.67
N ASP A 52 0.30 -13.57 -0.51
CA ASP A 52 -1.10 -13.33 -0.16
C ASP A 52 -1.22 -12.09 0.74
N ASN A 53 -2.46 -11.68 0.99
CA ASN A 53 -2.74 -10.50 1.82
C ASN A 53 -2.19 -10.67 3.24
N HIS A 54 -2.26 -11.88 3.77
CA HIS A 54 -1.78 -12.16 5.13
C HIS A 54 -0.27 -11.97 5.25
N THR A 55 0.48 -12.41 4.26
CA THR A 55 1.93 -12.22 4.22
C THR A 55 2.30 -10.75 4.14
N VAL A 56 1.61 -9.99 3.28
CA VAL A 56 1.83 -8.55 3.17
C VAL A 56 1.54 -7.86 4.50
N ALA A 57 0.41 -8.20 5.13
CA ALA A 57 0.02 -7.61 6.40
C ALA A 57 1.01 -7.93 7.52
N GLN A 58 1.62 -9.09 7.48
CA GLN A 58 2.54 -9.55 8.53
C GLN A 58 3.94 -9.00 8.35
N ASP A 59 4.44 -8.91 7.13
CA ASP A 59 5.86 -8.73 6.87
C ASP A 59 6.26 -7.34 6.39
N CYS A 60 5.33 -6.56 5.85
CA CYS A 60 5.67 -5.27 5.24
C CYS A 60 5.53 -4.11 6.22
N ASP A 61 6.44 -3.15 6.16
CA ASP A 61 6.38 -1.96 7.00
C ASP A 61 5.68 -0.78 6.32
N LEU A 62 5.50 -0.84 5.00
CA LEU A 62 4.63 0.06 4.27
C LEU A 62 3.68 -0.80 3.42
N ILE A 63 2.38 -0.67 3.67
CA ILE A 63 1.37 -1.52 3.02
C ILE A 63 0.43 -0.63 2.23
N PHE A 64 0.49 -0.74 0.90
CA PHE A 64 -0.43 -0.05 0.02
C PHE A 64 -1.74 -0.83 -0.06
N LEU A 65 -2.84 -0.13 0.20
CA LEU A 65 -4.19 -0.69 0.13
C LEU A 65 -4.80 -0.23 -1.20
N ALA A 66 -4.65 -1.06 -2.21
CA ALA A 66 -5.00 -0.71 -3.58
C ALA A 66 -6.22 -1.50 -4.10
N VAL A 67 -7.15 -1.80 -3.20
CA VAL A 67 -8.41 -2.42 -3.56
C VAL A 67 -9.49 -1.36 -3.75
N LYS A 68 -10.56 -1.72 -4.44
CA LYS A 68 -11.68 -0.81 -4.63
C LYS A 68 -12.35 -0.47 -3.29
N PRO A 69 -12.93 0.74 -3.14
CA PRO A 69 -13.54 1.14 -1.87
C PRO A 69 -14.54 0.13 -1.31
N GLN A 70 -15.35 -0.47 -2.15
CA GLN A 70 -16.35 -1.45 -1.72
C GLN A 70 -15.74 -2.76 -1.22
N MET A 71 -14.47 -3.01 -1.53
CA MET A 71 -13.76 -4.21 -1.08
C MET A 71 -12.93 -3.96 0.17
N MET A 72 -12.77 -2.71 0.56
CA MET A 72 -11.84 -2.32 1.63
C MET A 72 -12.24 -2.89 2.98
N ALA A 73 -13.51 -2.81 3.33
CA ALA A 73 -13.98 -3.28 4.65
C ALA A 73 -13.72 -4.77 4.85
N GLY A 74 -14.05 -5.59 3.85
CA GLY A 74 -13.84 -7.03 3.94
C GLY A 74 -12.36 -7.41 3.97
N MET A 75 -11.55 -6.73 3.16
CA MET A 75 -10.12 -6.98 3.13
C MET A 75 -9.47 -6.61 4.47
N LEU A 76 -9.79 -5.42 5.00
CA LEU A 76 -9.23 -4.98 6.28
C LEU A 76 -9.69 -5.86 7.45
N ALA A 77 -10.93 -6.32 7.42
CA ALA A 77 -11.42 -7.25 8.43
C ALA A 77 -10.62 -8.56 8.42
N ASP A 78 -10.24 -9.02 7.24
CA ASP A 78 -9.47 -10.25 7.09
C ASP A 78 -8.06 -10.14 7.65
N ILE A 79 -7.40 -8.99 7.49
CA ILE A 79 -6.04 -8.80 7.98
C ILE A 79 -5.95 -8.15 9.37
N ALA A 80 -7.07 -7.67 9.91
CA ALA A 80 -7.07 -6.96 11.20
C ALA A 80 -6.42 -7.77 12.34
N PRO A 81 -6.68 -9.08 12.50
CA PRO A 81 -6.01 -9.85 13.55
C PRO A 81 -4.50 -9.92 13.37
N ILE A 82 -4.03 -9.93 12.14
CA ILE A 82 -2.60 -9.98 11.83
C ILE A 82 -1.95 -8.65 12.20
N LEU A 83 -2.58 -7.53 11.83
CA LEU A 83 -2.07 -6.21 12.18
C LEU A 83 -2.06 -6.02 13.70
N ALA A 84 -3.10 -6.47 14.38
CA ALA A 84 -3.20 -6.35 15.84
C ALA A 84 -2.14 -7.16 16.57
N ALA A 85 -1.68 -8.25 15.99
CA ALA A 85 -0.65 -9.11 16.59
C ALA A 85 0.77 -8.56 16.39
N ARG A 86 0.97 -7.58 15.50
CA ARG A 86 2.29 -7.01 15.25
C ARG A 86 2.71 -6.11 16.39
N LYS A 87 4.00 -6.14 16.69
CA LYS A 87 4.61 -5.32 17.73
C LYS A 87 5.52 -4.24 17.15
N ASP A 88 5.74 -4.27 15.85
CA ASP A 88 6.54 -3.28 15.15
C ASP A 88 5.65 -2.21 14.54
N ARG A 89 6.27 -1.11 14.12
CA ARG A 89 5.56 -0.02 13.47
C ARG A 89 5.45 -0.29 11.97
N PHE A 90 4.26 -0.04 11.43
CA PHE A 90 4.00 -0.11 9.99
C PHE A 90 3.05 1.02 9.62
N VAL A 91 3.02 1.36 8.33
CA VAL A 91 2.18 2.43 7.79
C VAL A 91 1.27 1.84 6.72
N LEU A 92 -0.02 2.19 6.78
CA LEU A 92 -0.99 1.83 5.75
C LEU A 92 -1.13 3.00 4.78
N ALA A 93 -1.04 2.72 3.48
CA ALA A 93 -1.20 3.75 2.45
C ALA A 93 -2.41 3.38 1.59
N SER A 94 -3.49 4.13 1.75
CA SER A 94 -4.75 3.85 1.07
C SER A 94 -4.89 4.66 -0.21
N MET A 95 -5.37 4.01 -1.27
CA MET A 95 -5.66 4.64 -2.56
C MET A 95 -7.16 4.71 -2.82
N ALA A 96 -8.00 4.34 -1.84
CA ALA A 96 -9.42 4.23 -2.04
C ALA A 96 -10.08 5.61 -2.01
N ALA A 97 -10.78 5.97 -3.07
CA ALA A 97 -11.55 7.20 -3.12
C ALA A 97 -12.73 7.12 -2.14
N GLY A 98 -13.02 8.23 -1.47
CA GLY A 98 -14.16 8.30 -0.58
C GLY A 98 -13.95 7.74 0.83
N LEU A 99 -12.77 7.23 1.12
CA LEU A 99 -12.43 6.74 2.46
C LEU A 99 -11.26 7.57 3.00
N ASP A 100 -11.49 8.30 4.09
CA ASP A 100 -10.43 9.07 4.71
C ASP A 100 -9.58 8.19 5.64
N ALA A 101 -8.51 8.77 6.19
CA ALA A 101 -7.58 8.02 7.03
C ALA A 101 -8.26 7.45 8.28
N GLN A 102 -9.19 8.21 8.86
CA GLN A 102 -9.90 7.75 10.05
C GLN A 102 -10.81 6.55 9.73
N ALA A 103 -11.45 6.57 8.56
CA ALA A 103 -12.25 5.44 8.10
C ALA A 103 -11.39 4.18 7.94
N ILE A 104 -10.19 4.33 7.38
CA ILE A 104 -9.26 3.21 7.23
C ILE A 104 -8.86 2.67 8.61
N GLN A 105 -8.55 3.53 9.57
CA GLN A 105 -8.22 3.10 10.93
C GLN A 105 -9.37 2.31 11.56
N THR A 106 -10.59 2.80 11.41
CA THR A 106 -11.76 2.13 11.96
C THR A 106 -11.95 0.74 11.35
N LEU A 107 -11.82 0.63 10.03
CA LEU A 107 -11.96 -0.65 9.34
C LEU A 107 -10.81 -1.62 9.67
N ALA A 108 -9.61 -1.10 9.88
CA ALA A 108 -8.45 -1.92 10.25
C ALA A 108 -8.46 -2.35 11.72
N GLY A 109 -9.29 -1.70 12.54
CA GLY A 109 -9.45 -2.07 13.93
C GLY A 109 -8.44 -1.47 14.88
N GLY A 110 -7.76 -0.38 14.50
CA GLY A 110 -6.80 0.29 15.38
C GLY A 110 -6.33 1.62 14.84
N GLU A 111 -5.69 2.39 15.69
CA GLU A 111 -5.18 3.72 15.34
C GLU A 111 -3.81 3.63 14.66
N TYR A 112 -3.71 2.82 13.63
CA TYR A 112 -2.48 2.66 12.89
C TYR A 112 -2.15 3.92 12.08
N PRO A 113 -0.86 4.18 11.82
CA PRO A 113 -0.50 5.28 10.91
C PRO A 113 -1.08 5.03 9.52
N VAL A 114 -1.76 6.02 8.96
CA VAL A 114 -2.37 5.91 7.63
C VAL A 114 -1.99 7.11 6.79
N ILE A 115 -1.58 6.84 5.55
CA ILE A 115 -1.41 7.87 4.52
C ILE A 115 -2.51 7.63 3.49
N CYS A 116 -3.28 8.67 3.20
CA CYS A 116 -4.27 8.62 2.12
C CYS A 116 -3.67 9.26 0.89
N LEU A 117 -3.65 8.49 -0.19
CA LEU A 117 -3.00 8.81 -1.44
C LEU A 117 -4.07 8.98 -2.51
N MET A 118 -4.04 10.10 -3.22
CA MET A 118 -4.98 10.37 -4.31
C MET A 118 -4.18 10.64 -5.59
N PRO A 119 -3.85 9.57 -6.32
CA PRO A 119 -3.11 9.75 -7.57
C PRO A 119 -3.99 10.47 -8.59
N ASN A 120 -3.45 11.46 -9.27
CA ASN A 120 -4.12 12.07 -10.41
C ASN A 120 -3.94 11.18 -11.63
N THR A 121 -5.01 10.98 -12.39
CA THR A 121 -4.94 10.22 -13.63
C THR A 121 -4.62 11.14 -14.80
N PRO A 122 -3.91 10.65 -15.84
CA PRO A 122 -3.26 9.37 -15.85
C PRO A 122 -2.11 9.35 -14.86
N VAL A 123 -2.02 8.32 -14.09
CA VAL A 123 -0.88 8.17 -13.21
C VAL A 123 0.31 7.93 -14.11
N GLY A 124 0.82 8.98 -14.56
CA GLY A 124 2.10 8.94 -15.19
C GLY A 124 3.05 8.50 -14.12
N VAL A 125 3.70 7.48 -14.40
CA VAL A 125 4.69 6.89 -13.62
C VAL A 125 5.65 7.94 -13.09
N GLY A 126 5.86 8.00 -11.80
CA GLY A 126 6.78 8.92 -11.19
C GLY A 126 6.47 10.38 -11.46
N ALA A 127 5.25 10.70 -11.77
CA ALA A 127 4.89 12.04 -12.21
C ALA A 127 4.93 13.09 -11.10
N GLY A 128 5.10 12.68 -9.86
CA GLY A 128 5.15 13.63 -8.75
C GLY A 128 3.83 14.35 -8.51
N VAL A 129 2.77 13.99 -9.23
CA VAL A 129 1.49 14.65 -9.13
C VAL A 129 0.57 13.77 -8.32
N VAL A 130 0.96 13.58 -7.06
CA VAL A 130 0.21 12.77 -6.13
C VAL A 130 -0.07 13.64 -4.92
N GLN A 131 -1.35 13.78 -4.60
CA GLN A 131 -1.73 14.42 -3.37
C GLN A 131 -1.89 13.37 -2.30
N TYR A 132 -1.38 13.64 -1.11
CA TYR A 132 -1.49 12.71 0.00
C TYR A 132 -1.50 13.47 1.31
N TYR A 133 -2.09 12.85 2.33
CA TYR A 133 -2.03 13.34 3.70
C TYR A 133 -1.92 12.16 4.64
N GLY A 134 -1.39 12.41 5.83
CA GLY A 134 -1.19 11.35 6.82
C GLY A 134 -1.93 11.61 8.11
N LEU A 135 -2.28 10.53 8.81
CA LEU A 135 -2.84 10.54 10.15
C LEU A 135 -2.01 9.59 10.99
N GLY A 136 -1.43 10.10 12.08
CA GLY A 136 -0.58 9.28 12.95
C GLY A 136 0.79 8.96 12.36
N VAL A 137 1.20 9.67 11.32
CA VAL A 137 2.52 9.47 10.70
C VAL A 137 3.43 10.65 11.04
N SER A 138 4.73 10.37 11.15
CA SER A 138 5.73 11.40 11.40
C SER A 138 6.09 12.11 10.10
N GLN A 139 6.74 13.28 10.23
CA GLN A 139 7.24 14.00 9.06
C GLN A 139 8.30 13.19 8.32
N GLU A 140 9.12 12.45 9.05
CA GLU A 140 10.12 11.57 8.42
C GLU A 140 9.46 10.48 7.57
N GLU A 141 8.36 9.91 8.07
CA GLU A 141 7.62 8.90 7.33
C GLU A 141 7.00 9.48 6.07
N LEU A 142 6.45 10.69 6.15
CA LEU A 142 5.89 11.37 4.98
C LEU A 142 6.96 11.71 3.96
N ASP A 143 8.13 12.18 4.42
CA ASP A 143 9.24 12.50 3.53
C ASP A 143 9.76 11.26 2.83
N ALA A 144 9.88 10.14 3.54
CA ALA A 144 10.28 8.87 2.95
C ALA A 144 9.25 8.38 1.93
N PHE A 145 7.96 8.55 2.24
CA PHE A 145 6.89 8.18 1.33
C PHE A 145 6.95 9.01 0.04
N ARG A 146 7.14 10.32 0.17
CA ARG A 146 7.27 11.20 -0.99
C ARG A 146 8.46 10.79 -1.86
N GLY A 147 9.57 10.42 -1.24
CA GLY A 147 10.75 9.96 -1.95
C GLY A 147 10.52 8.72 -2.79
N LEU A 148 9.64 7.82 -2.34
CA LEU A 148 9.29 6.63 -3.11
C LEU A 148 8.54 6.96 -4.40
N LEU A 149 7.79 8.05 -4.40
CA LEU A 149 6.89 8.41 -5.50
C LEU A 149 7.48 9.44 -6.46
N SER A 150 8.62 9.98 -6.16
CA SER A 150 9.25 11.00 -7.00
C SER A 150 10.22 10.44 -8.04
#